data_1087b9aa349611155ee9a790cc994cbd
#
_entry.id   1087b9aa349611155ee9a790cc994cbd
#
_cell.length_a   1.000
_cell.length_b   1.000
_cell.length_c   1.000
_cell.angle_alpha   90.00
_cell.angle_beta   90.00
_cell.angle_gamma   90.00
#
_symmetry.space_group_name_H-M   'P 1'
#
loop_
_entity.id
_entity.type
_entity.pdbx_description
1 polymer ?
#
loop_
_entity_poly.entity_id
_entity_poly.type
_entity_poly.pdbx_seq_one_letter_code
_entity_poly.pdbx_strand_id
1 'polypeptide(L)'
;MVVNTEKCIGCGKCTVYCPVRAISVAQRKASIDLDICTECGNCQRAAVCPKDALEKQTLEWPRQIRSQMSDVTTVYRGVNGRGTEEMKTNDITHRFKPGFAGIAVEMGRPQISSSLRDLEKMSRVLAFHGAEFEDLNPITSYIADRKTGTLDPDILDERVISGIVEAAVPIEKLRECVEAVIAASDDIDTVFSLDVISINDEDGGNEARRILDEAGIWYRPNCKNNVGLGHLN
;
A
#
# COMPACT_ATOMS: atom_id res chain seq x y z
N MET A 1 4.10 18.96 4.84
CA MET A 1 4.17 19.36 6.30
C MET A 1 5.39 20.22 6.51
N VAL A 2 5.29 21.31 7.27
CA VAL A 2 6.40 22.19 7.64
C VAL A 2 6.35 22.52 9.14
N VAL A 3 7.48 22.95 9.68
CA VAL A 3 7.57 23.46 11.05
C VAL A 3 7.66 24.99 11.01
N ASN A 4 6.73 25.65 11.65
CA ASN A 4 6.83 27.08 11.90
C ASN A 4 7.90 27.31 12.99
N THR A 5 9.10 27.74 12.57
CA THR A 5 10.24 27.88 13.46
C THR A 5 10.09 29.00 14.47
N GLU A 6 9.25 30.01 14.21
CA GLU A 6 8.98 31.09 15.18
C GLU A 6 8.17 30.56 16.37
N LYS A 7 7.18 29.69 16.10
CA LYS A 7 6.34 29.05 17.13
C LYS A 7 7.05 27.89 17.83
N CYS A 8 7.93 27.20 17.14
CA CYS A 8 8.57 25.98 17.65
C CYS A 8 9.52 26.26 18.83
N ILE A 9 9.34 25.55 19.93
CA ILE A 9 10.19 25.63 21.13
C ILE A 9 11.14 24.44 21.29
N GLY A 10 11.17 23.51 20.32
CA GLY A 10 12.05 22.35 20.31
C GLY A 10 11.79 21.29 21.37
N CYS A 11 10.54 21.16 21.84
CA CYS A 11 10.18 20.22 22.91
C CYS A 11 10.21 18.74 22.52
N GLY A 12 10.32 18.41 21.24
CA GLY A 12 10.44 17.05 20.71
C GLY A 12 9.17 16.21 20.72
N LYS A 13 8.03 16.68 21.23
CA LYS A 13 6.81 15.88 21.34
C LYS A 13 6.30 15.34 20.00
N CYS A 14 6.56 16.04 18.89
CA CYS A 14 6.13 15.61 17.54
C CYS A 14 6.93 14.43 16.98
N THR A 15 8.16 14.21 17.45
CA THR A 15 9.05 13.18 16.86
C THR A 15 8.49 11.78 17.01
N VAL A 16 7.89 11.45 18.16
CA VAL A 16 7.32 10.12 18.44
C VAL A 16 6.05 9.81 17.66
N TYR A 17 5.42 10.84 17.09
CA TYR A 17 4.23 10.70 16.25
C TYR A 17 4.53 10.63 14.75
N CYS A 18 5.81 10.72 14.36
CA CYS A 18 6.20 10.54 12.98
C CYS A 18 6.48 9.05 12.70
N PRO A 19 5.61 8.34 11.95
CA PRO A 19 5.77 6.90 11.72
C PRO A 19 7.01 6.57 10.90
N VAL A 20 7.47 7.50 10.07
CA VAL A 20 8.64 7.34 9.20
C VAL A 20 9.91 8.05 9.75
N ARG A 21 9.83 8.56 10.99
CA ARG A 21 10.94 9.25 11.67
C ARG A 21 11.54 10.44 10.90
N ALA A 22 10.74 11.12 10.10
CA ALA A 22 11.16 12.29 9.34
C ALA A 22 11.37 13.56 10.20
N ILE A 23 11.02 13.54 11.50
CA ILE A 23 11.11 14.72 12.37
C ILE A 23 12.29 14.55 13.32
N SER A 24 13.18 15.51 13.31
CA SER A 24 14.30 15.62 14.24
C SER A 24 14.27 16.95 15.00
N VAL A 25 15.01 17.06 16.10
CA VAL A 25 15.17 18.29 16.87
C VAL A 25 16.65 18.58 17.03
N ALA A 26 17.07 19.75 16.57
CA ALA A 26 18.42 20.28 16.75
C ALA A 26 18.34 21.77 17.12
N GLN A 27 19.26 22.26 17.93
CA GLN A 27 19.33 23.68 18.35
C GLN A 27 17.97 24.23 18.85
N ARG A 28 17.25 23.42 19.61
CA ARG A 28 15.91 23.75 20.15
C ARG A 28 14.85 24.06 19.10
N LYS A 29 14.99 23.55 17.89
CA LYS A 29 13.99 23.63 16.82
C LYS A 29 13.77 22.25 16.20
N ALA A 30 12.54 21.95 15.88
CA ALA A 30 12.21 20.77 15.08
C ALA A 30 12.42 21.07 13.59
N SER A 31 12.82 20.06 12.85
CA SER A 31 12.89 20.06 11.39
C SER A 31 12.24 18.81 10.84
N ILE A 32 11.73 18.89 9.61
CA ILE A 32 11.16 17.75 8.89
C ILE A 32 12.04 17.47 7.69
N ASP A 33 12.56 16.25 7.63
CA ASP A 33 13.21 15.75 6.43
C ASP A 33 12.15 15.51 5.36
N LEU A 34 12.18 16.34 4.32
CA LEU A 34 11.16 16.31 3.26
C LEU A 34 11.34 15.12 2.31
N ASP A 35 12.53 14.53 2.23
CA ASP A 35 12.76 13.34 1.40
C ASP A 35 12.12 12.09 2.04
N ILE A 36 12.10 12.03 3.37
CA ILE A 36 11.49 10.94 4.13
C ILE A 36 10.00 11.17 4.38
N CYS A 37 9.57 12.42 4.54
CA CYS A 37 8.19 12.77 4.91
C CYS A 37 7.19 12.30 3.85
N THR A 38 6.23 11.46 4.25
CA THR A 38 5.14 10.94 3.40
C THR A 38 3.90 11.83 3.36
N GLU A 39 3.95 13.03 3.94
CA GLU A 39 2.83 13.99 4.03
C GLU A 39 1.55 13.41 4.65
N CYS A 40 1.68 12.40 5.51
CA CYS A 40 0.54 11.72 6.15
C CYS A 40 -0.23 12.57 7.17
N GLY A 41 0.31 13.70 7.60
CA GLY A 41 -0.33 14.63 8.54
C GLY A 41 -0.48 14.10 9.98
N ASN A 42 0.06 12.92 10.31
CA ASN A 42 -0.15 12.30 11.63
C ASN A 42 0.39 13.15 12.78
N CYS A 43 1.58 13.74 12.62
CA CYS A 43 2.20 14.60 13.63
C CYS A 43 1.35 15.85 13.97
N GLN A 44 0.61 16.39 13.00
CA GLN A 44 -0.30 17.50 13.22
C GLN A 44 -1.61 17.04 13.84
N ARG A 45 -2.24 15.97 13.30
CA ARG A 45 -3.51 15.45 13.83
C ARG A 45 -3.41 14.93 15.26
N ALA A 46 -2.23 14.49 15.68
CA ALA A 46 -2.00 14.10 17.07
C ALA A 46 -2.14 15.26 18.07
N ALA A 47 -2.19 16.51 17.60
CA ALA A 47 -2.38 17.72 18.38
C ALA A 47 -1.44 17.87 19.60
N VAL A 48 -0.23 17.32 19.48
CA VAL A 48 0.75 17.23 20.59
C VAL A 48 1.63 18.46 20.72
N CYS A 49 1.62 19.32 19.70
CA CYS A 49 2.44 20.52 19.69
C CYS A 49 1.80 21.62 20.58
N PRO A 50 2.42 22.00 21.72
CA PRO A 50 1.83 22.99 22.62
C PRO A 50 1.83 24.42 22.05
N LYS A 51 2.48 24.62 20.89
CA LYS A 51 2.60 25.90 20.19
C LYS A 51 1.98 25.89 18.81
N ASP A 52 1.34 24.79 18.44
CA ASP A 52 0.72 24.61 17.12
C ASP A 52 1.69 25.00 15.98
N ALA A 53 2.92 24.48 16.07
CA ALA A 53 4.01 24.83 15.15
C ALA A 53 4.08 23.89 13.91
N LEU A 54 3.22 22.87 13.81
CA LEU A 54 3.17 21.95 12.66
C LEU A 54 2.06 22.40 11.71
N GLU A 55 2.46 22.76 10.51
CA GLU A 55 1.54 23.35 9.53
C GLU A 55 1.49 22.51 8.25
N LYS A 56 0.27 22.29 7.69
CA LYS A 56 0.12 21.75 6.34
C LYS A 56 0.50 22.83 5.34
N GLN A 57 1.11 22.42 4.24
CA GLN A 57 1.40 23.26 3.09
C GLN A 57 0.61 22.78 1.88
N THR A 58 0.36 23.66 0.93
CA THR A 58 -0.14 23.26 -0.37
C THR A 58 0.94 22.46 -1.08
N LEU A 59 0.57 21.29 -1.58
CA LEU A 59 1.47 20.40 -2.28
C LEU A 59 1.15 20.45 -3.78
N GLU A 60 2.20 20.50 -4.59
CA GLU A 60 2.11 20.41 -6.04
C GLU A 60 2.47 18.98 -6.50
N TRP A 61 2.09 18.67 -7.73
CA TRP A 61 2.49 17.43 -8.37
C TRP A 61 4.02 17.44 -8.66
N PRO A 62 4.75 16.34 -8.48
CA PRO A 62 4.26 15.00 -8.08
C PRO A 62 4.12 14.78 -6.57
N ARG A 63 4.68 15.65 -5.71
CA ARG A 63 4.67 15.48 -4.25
C ARG A 63 3.26 15.34 -3.66
N GLN A 64 2.25 15.89 -4.31
CA GLN A 64 0.85 15.77 -3.88
C GLN A 64 0.41 14.32 -3.68
N ILE A 65 0.98 13.35 -4.43
CA ILE A 65 0.67 11.92 -4.28
C ILE A 65 0.95 11.41 -2.88
N ARG A 66 1.99 11.93 -2.20
CA ARG A 66 2.30 11.54 -0.83
C ARG A 66 1.10 11.75 0.10
N SER A 67 0.50 12.93 0.05
CA SER A 67 -0.70 13.25 0.84
C SER A 67 -1.90 12.43 0.39
N GLN A 68 -2.14 12.31 -0.91
CA GLN A 68 -3.27 11.56 -1.46
C GLN A 68 -3.28 10.09 -1.01
N MET A 69 -2.10 9.48 -0.92
CA MET A 69 -1.95 8.07 -0.55
C MET A 69 -1.69 7.84 0.94
N SER A 70 -1.32 8.88 1.71
CA SER A 70 -0.89 8.70 3.10
C SER A 70 -1.75 9.42 4.12
N ASP A 71 -2.38 10.54 3.77
CA ASP A 71 -3.23 11.30 4.69
C ASP A 71 -4.66 10.78 4.67
N VAL A 72 -5.09 10.18 5.77
CA VAL A 72 -6.45 9.60 5.92
C VAL A 72 -7.58 10.63 5.79
N THR A 73 -7.27 11.92 5.84
CA THR A 73 -8.25 13.02 5.67
C THR A 73 -8.32 13.54 4.23
N THR A 74 -7.43 13.09 3.36
CA THR A 74 -7.42 13.47 1.94
C THR A 74 -8.36 12.55 1.17
N VAL A 75 -9.24 13.15 0.36
CA VAL A 75 -10.12 12.42 -0.57
C VAL A 75 -9.55 12.55 -1.97
N TYR A 76 -9.32 11.43 -2.63
CA TYR A 76 -8.89 11.38 -4.02
C TYR A 76 -9.85 10.49 -4.82
N ARG A 77 -10.43 11.03 -5.90
CA ARG A 77 -11.43 10.33 -6.72
C ARG A 77 -12.58 9.70 -5.93
N GLY A 78 -13.02 10.37 -4.86
CA GLY A 78 -14.11 9.90 -4.00
C GLY A 78 -13.71 8.85 -2.96
N VAL A 79 -12.46 8.45 -2.91
CA VAL A 79 -11.92 7.49 -1.95
C VAL A 79 -11.00 8.20 -0.97
N ASN A 80 -11.12 7.89 0.32
CA ASN A 80 -10.16 8.35 1.32
C ASN A 80 -8.79 7.71 1.04
N GLY A 81 -7.72 8.47 1.16
CA GLY A 81 -6.37 8.19 0.67
C GLY A 81 -5.68 6.91 1.11
N ARG A 82 -6.37 6.00 1.78
CA ARG A 82 -5.79 4.74 2.23
C ARG A 82 -6.32 3.51 1.51
N GLY A 83 -7.08 3.72 0.47
CA GLY A 83 -7.61 2.64 -0.33
C GLY A 83 -8.58 1.73 0.43
N THR A 84 -9.33 0.98 -0.33
CA THR A 84 -10.18 -0.08 0.17
C THR A 84 -9.40 -1.40 0.13
N GLU A 85 -9.66 -2.26 1.09
CA GLU A 85 -9.21 -3.65 1.02
C GLU A 85 -10.26 -4.46 0.26
N GLU A 86 -10.50 -4.07 -0.98
CA GLU A 86 -11.60 -4.54 -1.82
C GLU A 86 -11.60 -6.07 -1.93
N MET A 87 -10.46 -6.64 -2.31
CA MET A 87 -10.32 -8.07 -2.50
C MET A 87 -10.42 -8.88 -1.21
N LYS A 88 -10.20 -8.26 -0.05
CA LYS A 88 -10.23 -8.95 1.23
C LYS A 88 -11.56 -8.86 1.96
N THR A 89 -12.36 -7.86 1.65
CA THR A 89 -13.54 -7.54 2.46
C THR A 89 -14.86 -7.75 1.74
N ASN A 90 -14.97 -7.40 0.46
CA ASN A 90 -16.24 -7.48 -0.21
C ASN A 90 -16.09 -7.49 -1.72
N ASP A 91 -15.59 -8.17 -2.45
CA ASP A 91 -15.51 -8.37 -3.90
C ASP A 91 -16.55 -7.57 -4.74
N ILE A 92 -16.59 -6.24 -4.55
CA ILE A 92 -17.54 -5.36 -5.28
C ILE A 92 -17.31 -5.44 -6.79
N THR A 93 -16.08 -5.67 -7.22
CA THR A 93 -15.71 -5.75 -8.63
C THR A 93 -15.90 -7.14 -9.24
N HIS A 94 -16.40 -8.11 -8.47
CA HIS A 94 -16.64 -9.50 -8.91
C HIS A 94 -15.39 -10.18 -9.51
N ARG A 95 -14.23 -9.98 -8.88
CA ARG A 95 -12.99 -10.59 -9.34
C ARG A 95 -12.79 -12.01 -8.85
N PHE A 96 -13.45 -12.40 -7.77
CA PHE A 96 -13.37 -13.75 -7.24
C PHE A 96 -14.24 -14.69 -8.07
N LYS A 97 -13.64 -15.34 -9.03
CA LYS A 97 -14.27 -16.30 -9.95
C LYS A 97 -13.42 -17.57 -10.06
N PRO A 98 -14.02 -18.72 -10.38
CA PRO A 98 -13.28 -19.94 -10.66
C PRO A 98 -12.19 -19.72 -11.71
N GLY A 99 -11.02 -20.38 -11.53
CA GLY A 99 -9.90 -20.24 -12.43
C GLY A 99 -9.01 -19.01 -12.19
N PHE A 100 -9.30 -18.22 -11.15
CA PHE A 100 -8.47 -17.07 -10.75
C PHE A 100 -8.16 -17.09 -9.26
N ALA A 101 -7.01 -16.52 -8.89
CA ALA A 101 -6.66 -16.17 -7.53
C ALA A 101 -6.36 -14.68 -7.43
N GLY A 102 -6.87 -14.03 -6.38
CA GLY A 102 -6.48 -12.68 -6.04
C GLY A 102 -5.12 -12.66 -5.37
N ILE A 103 -4.32 -11.63 -5.67
CA ILE A 103 -3.05 -11.35 -5.02
C ILE A 103 -3.06 -9.90 -4.55
N ALA A 104 -2.71 -9.69 -3.27
CA ALA A 104 -2.47 -8.38 -2.73
C ALA A 104 -1.07 -8.32 -2.12
N VAL A 105 -0.26 -7.39 -2.61
CA VAL A 105 1.07 -7.07 -2.07
C VAL A 105 0.95 -5.78 -1.28
N GLU A 106 0.90 -5.91 0.06
CA GLU A 106 0.73 -4.77 0.97
C GLU A 106 2.09 -4.25 1.42
N MET A 107 2.57 -3.19 0.78
CA MET A 107 3.91 -2.65 0.97
C MET A 107 3.94 -1.51 1.96
N GLY A 108 5.01 -1.45 2.77
CA GLY A 108 5.26 -0.39 3.75
C GLY A 108 4.45 -0.50 5.03
N ARG A 109 3.72 -1.57 5.27
CA ARG A 109 2.99 -1.83 6.52
C ARG A 109 3.85 -2.61 7.52
N PRO A 110 3.76 -2.31 8.84
CA PRO A 110 2.96 -1.26 9.47
C PRO A 110 3.66 0.12 9.47
N GLN A 111 3.26 1.01 8.59
CA GLN A 111 3.67 2.42 8.54
C GLN A 111 5.19 2.66 8.45
N ILE A 112 5.92 1.80 7.74
CA ILE A 112 7.37 1.95 7.49
C ILE A 112 7.64 2.85 6.28
N SER A 113 6.70 2.96 5.40
CA SER A 113 6.70 3.58 4.08
C SER A 113 7.24 2.68 2.96
N SER A 114 6.86 3.02 1.75
CA SER A 114 7.37 2.43 0.52
C SER A 114 7.62 3.53 -0.51
N SER A 115 8.67 3.39 -1.31
CA SER A 115 8.84 4.19 -2.51
C SER A 115 7.86 3.74 -3.59
N LEU A 116 7.51 4.64 -4.52
CA LEU A 116 6.70 4.23 -5.67
C LEU A 116 7.50 3.39 -6.67
N ARG A 117 8.84 3.47 -6.65
CA ARG A 117 9.71 2.54 -7.39
C ARG A 117 9.56 1.10 -6.91
N ASP A 118 9.47 0.89 -5.60
CA ASP A 118 9.28 -0.46 -5.08
C ASP A 118 7.87 -0.98 -5.36
N LEU A 119 6.85 -0.12 -5.30
CA LEU A 119 5.50 -0.47 -5.73
C LEU A 119 5.45 -0.81 -7.22
N GLU A 120 6.18 -0.09 -8.08
CA GLU A 120 6.30 -0.41 -9.50
C GLU A 120 6.95 -1.78 -9.73
N LYS A 121 8.02 -2.11 -9.00
CA LYS A 121 8.66 -3.44 -9.13
C LYS A 121 7.64 -4.55 -8.91
N MET A 122 6.82 -4.45 -7.86
CA MET A 122 5.80 -5.45 -7.56
C MET A 122 4.67 -5.46 -8.60
N SER A 123 4.19 -4.30 -9.06
CA SER A 123 3.18 -4.27 -10.12
C SER A 123 3.70 -4.88 -11.43
N ARG A 124 4.97 -4.67 -11.77
CA ARG A 124 5.59 -5.29 -12.95
C ARG A 124 5.71 -6.81 -12.82
N VAL A 125 6.06 -7.31 -11.65
CA VAL A 125 6.07 -8.75 -11.38
C VAL A 125 4.68 -9.33 -11.60
N LEU A 126 3.64 -8.74 -11.04
CA LEU A 126 2.27 -9.21 -11.23
C LEU A 126 1.84 -9.14 -12.70
N ALA A 127 2.11 -8.03 -13.39
CA ALA A 127 1.78 -7.87 -14.80
C ALA A 127 2.43 -8.93 -15.69
N PHE A 128 3.69 -9.29 -15.42
CA PHE A 128 4.42 -10.32 -16.15
C PHE A 128 3.72 -11.68 -16.09
N HIS A 129 3.03 -11.97 -15.00
CA HIS A 129 2.24 -13.20 -14.80
C HIS A 129 0.78 -13.07 -15.26
N GLY A 130 0.44 -12.04 -16.03
CA GLY A 130 -0.88 -11.86 -16.60
C GLY A 130 -1.93 -11.34 -15.62
N ALA A 131 -1.50 -10.58 -14.61
CA ALA A 131 -2.39 -10.01 -13.60
C ALA A 131 -3.37 -9.00 -14.19
N GLU A 132 -4.62 -9.11 -13.78
CA GLU A 132 -5.68 -8.13 -13.98
C GLU A 132 -5.76 -7.24 -12.72
N PHE A 133 -5.27 -6.00 -12.80
CA PHE A 133 -5.25 -5.08 -11.66
C PHE A 133 -6.65 -4.64 -11.23
N GLU A 134 -6.83 -4.48 -9.89
CA GLU A 134 -8.08 -4.02 -9.31
C GLU A 134 -8.35 -2.54 -9.63
N ASP A 135 -9.44 -2.24 -10.35
CA ASP A 135 -9.74 -0.89 -10.84
C ASP A 135 -9.98 0.14 -9.74
N LEU A 136 -10.55 -0.29 -8.62
CA LEU A 136 -10.84 0.60 -7.50
C LEU A 136 -9.66 0.82 -6.56
N ASN A 137 -8.55 0.09 -6.77
CA ASN A 137 -7.36 0.28 -5.96
C ASN A 137 -6.66 1.60 -6.31
N PRO A 138 -6.31 2.45 -5.33
CA PRO A 138 -5.64 3.72 -5.58
C PRO A 138 -4.33 3.61 -6.36
N ILE A 139 -3.50 2.58 -6.11
CA ILE A 139 -2.24 2.37 -6.84
C ILE A 139 -2.52 2.10 -8.32
N THR A 140 -3.55 1.32 -8.64
CA THR A 140 -3.93 1.01 -10.02
C THR A 140 -4.20 2.27 -10.84
N SER A 141 -4.71 3.34 -10.21
CA SER A 141 -4.97 4.60 -10.90
C SER A 141 -3.70 5.32 -11.37
N TYR A 142 -2.54 4.91 -10.88
CA TYR A 142 -1.22 5.43 -11.26
C TYR A 142 -0.41 4.47 -12.13
N ILE A 143 -0.96 3.31 -12.48
CA ILE A 143 -0.34 2.40 -13.46
C ILE A 143 -0.60 2.97 -14.85
N ALA A 144 0.45 3.51 -15.46
CA ALA A 144 0.40 4.11 -16.80
C ALA A 144 0.23 3.05 -17.90
N ASP A 145 0.84 1.89 -17.72
CA ASP A 145 0.68 0.75 -18.62
C ASP A 145 0.39 -0.53 -17.83
N ARG A 146 -0.85 -0.96 -17.85
CA ARG A 146 -1.31 -2.17 -17.14
C ARG A 146 -0.75 -3.48 -17.69
N LYS A 147 -0.28 -3.50 -18.95
CA LYS A 147 0.32 -4.71 -19.55
C LYS A 147 1.70 -4.98 -18.98
N THR A 148 2.42 -3.95 -18.64
CA THR A 148 3.78 -4.04 -18.10
C THR A 148 3.84 -3.78 -16.59
N GLY A 149 2.75 -3.26 -15.99
CA GLY A 149 2.72 -2.85 -14.59
C GLY A 149 3.51 -1.57 -14.29
N THR A 150 3.89 -0.81 -15.34
CA THR A 150 4.68 0.40 -15.19
C THR A 150 3.83 1.55 -14.65
N LEU A 151 4.29 2.20 -13.59
CA LEU A 151 3.66 3.38 -13.02
C LEU A 151 3.99 4.66 -13.84
N ASP A 152 3.26 5.74 -13.55
CA ASP A 152 3.57 7.05 -14.06
C ASP A 152 5.02 7.44 -13.67
N PRO A 153 5.91 7.75 -14.62
CA PRO A 153 7.31 8.05 -14.34
C PRO A 153 7.50 9.28 -13.44
N ASP A 154 6.58 10.24 -13.46
CA ASP A 154 6.69 11.47 -12.68
C ASP A 154 6.65 11.23 -11.17
N ILE A 155 6.02 10.12 -10.73
CA ILE A 155 5.83 9.83 -9.31
C ILE A 155 6.86 8.86 -8.72
N LEU A 156 7.72 8.26 -9.51
CA LEU A 156 8.59 7.17 -9.06
C LEU A 156 9.55 7.56 -7.92
N ASP A 157 9.95 8.83 -7.85
CA ASP A 157 10.81 9.35 -6.79
C ASP A 157 10.04 9.73 -5.51
N GLU A 158 8.71 9.58 -5.55
CA GLU A 158 7.87 9.86 -4.41
C GLU A 158 7.72 8.62 -3.51
N ARG A 159 7.24 8.84 -2.28
CA ARG A 159 7.00 7.77 -1.33
C ARG A 159 5.71 7.97 -0.56
N VAL A 160 5.12 6.85 -0.16
CA VAL A 160 3.84 6.79 0.55
C VAL A 160 4.01 6.04 1.86
N ILE A 161 3.10 6.23 2.81
CA ILE A 161 3.19 5.52 4.10
C ILE A 161 2.96 4.02 3.96
N SER A 162 2.13 3.64 3.02
CA SER A 162 1.90 2.27 2.55
C SER A 162 1.14 2.31 1.24
N GLY A 163 1.32 1.30 0.40
CA GLY A 163 0.54 1.07 -0.80
C GLY A 163 0.25 -0.40 -0.97
N ILE A 164 -0.86 -0.72 -1.62
CA ILE A 164 -1.25 -2.09 -1.89
C ILE A 164 -1.37 -2.24 -3.40
N VAL A 165 -0.67 -3.21 -3.96
CA VAL A 165 -0.88 -3.62 -5.34
C VAL A 165 -1.82 -4.82 -5.32
N GLU A 166 -3.01 -4.67 -5.90
CA GLU A 166 -4.06 -5.69 -5.91
C GLU A 166 -4.38 -6.11 -7.34
N ALA A 167 -4.41 -7.41 -7.56
CA ALA A 167 -4.70 -7.99 -8.86
C ALA A 167 -5.30 -9.39 -8.74
N ALA A 168 -5.95 -9.87 -9.79
CA ALA A 168 -6.27 -11.27 -9.98
C ALA A 168 -5.34 -11.89 -11.02
N VAL A 169 -4.87 -13.10 -10.79
CA VAL A 169 -4.05 -13.87 -11.74
C VAL A 169 -4.76 -15.17 -12.10
N PRO A 170 -4.57 -15.71 -13.32
CA PRO A 170 -5.00 -17.04 -13.64
C PRO A 170 -4.45 -18.05 -12.63
N ILE A 171 -5.28 -18.98 -12.19
CA ILE A 171 -4.93 -19.92 -11.10
C ILE A 171 -3.70 -20.77 -11.45
N GLU A 172 -3.52 -21.12 -12.71
CA GLU A 172 -2.36 -21.86 -13.21
C GLU A 172 -1.04 -21.06 -13.14
N LYS A 173 -1.13 -19.73 -13.00
CA LYS A 173 0.00 -18.82 -12.83
C LYS A 173 0.30 -18.47 -11.37
N LEU A 174 -0.56 -18.88 -10.45
CA LEU A 174 -0.46 -18.51 -9.04
C LEU A 174 0.90 -18.86 -8.45
N ARG A 175 1.36 -20.12 -8.64
CA ARG A 175 2.64 -20.57 -8.09
C ARG A 175 3.80 -19.70 -8.58
N GLU A 176 3.94 -19.56 -9.90
CA GLU A 176 5.02 -18.78 -10.52
C GLU A 176 4.99 -17.33 -10.04
N CYS A 177 3.78 -16.75 -9.93
CA CYS A 177 3.59 -15.38 -9.49
C CYS A 177 4.00 -15.18 -8.03
N VAL A 178 3.59 -16.08 -7.12
CA VAL A 178 3.94 -16.01 -5.70
C VAL A 178 5.45 -16.18 -5.51
N GLU A 179 6.07 -17.16 -6.17
CA GLU A 179 7.52 -17.37 -6.15
C GLU A 179 8.27 -16.13 -6.66
N ALA A 180 7.79 -15.48 -7.72
CA ALA A 180 8.39 -14.26 -8.27
C ALA A 180 8.25 -13.04 -7.34
N VAL A 181 7.09 -12.87 -6.67
CA VAL A 181 6.90 -11.82 -5.67
C VAL A 181 7.83 -12.03 -4.47
N ILE A 182 7.99 -13.28 -4.01
CA ILE A 182 8.93 -13.62 -2.93
C ILE A 182 10.37 -13.31 -3.36
N ALA A 183 10.78 -13.71 -4.56
CA ALA A 183 12.11 -13.43 -5.08
C ALA A 183 12.39 -11.92 -5.22
N ALA A 184 11.39 -11.14 -5.61
CA ALA A 184 11.52 -9.69 -5.74
C ALA A 184 11.73 -8.98 -4.39
N SER A 185 11.56 -9.68 -3.25
CA SER A 185 11.81 -9.12 -1.92
C SER A 185 13.24 -8.63 -1.72
N ASP A 186 14.21 -9.23 -2.40
CA ASP A 186 15.62 -8.86 -2.30
C ASP A 186 15.94 -7.54 -3.02
N ASP A 187 15.06 -7.09 -3.90
CA ASP A 187 15.23 -5.90 -4.74
C ASP A 187 14.45 -4.67 -4.24
N ILE A 188 13.77 -4.76 -3.11
CA ILE A 188 12.99 -3.65 -2.53
C ILE A 188 13.54 -3.19 -1.19
N ASP A 189 13.38 -1.89 -0.91
CA ASP A 189 13.83 -1.26 0.34
C ASP A 189 12.63 -0.96 1.26
N THR A 190 11.81 -1.98 1.50
CA THR A 190 10.67 -1.91 2.43
C THR A 190 10.24 -3.30 2.86
N VAL A 191 9.21 -3.38 3.71
CA VAL A 191 8.55 -4.63 4.09
C VAL A 191 7.23 -4.78 3.35
N PHE A 192 6.79 -6.01 3.13
CA PHE A 192 5.44 -6.28 2.63
C PHE A 192 4.83 -7.52 3.26
N SER A 193 3.51 -7.62 3.19
CA SER A 193 2.77 -8.86 3.31
C SER A 193 2.21 -9.26 1.96
N LEU A 194 2.19 -10.57 1.70
CA LEU A 194 1.62 -11.15 0.50
C LEU A 194 0.37 -11.93 0.90
N ASP A 195 -0.75 -11.54 0.32
CA ASP A 195 -2.03 -12.20 0.57
C ASP A 195 -2.51 -12.88 -0.72
N VAL A 196 -2.99 -14.11 -0.59
CA VAL A 196 -3.64 -14.87 -1.67
C VAL A 196 -5.11 -15.03 -1.31
N ILE A 197 -5.98 -14.70 -2.26
CA ILE A 197 -7.44 -14.74 -2.10
C ILE A 197 -8.00 -15.68 -3.15
N SER A 198 -8.81 -16.64 -2.74
CA SER A 198 -9.50 -17.55 -3.65
C SER A 198 -10.85 -17.96 -3.10
N ILE A 199 -11.74 -18.40 -3.96
CA ILE A 199 -13.01 -19.01 -3.57
C ILE A 199 -12.78 -20.48 -3.22
N ASN A 200 -13.63 -21.01 -2.35
CA ASN A 200 -13.63 -22.45 -2.07
C ASN A 200 -14.43 -23.19 -3.14
N ASP A 201 -14.05 -24.43 -3.38
CA ASP A 201 -14.80 -25.34 -4.23
C ASP A 201 -16.13 -25.72 -3.54
N GLU A 202 -17.06 -26.34 -4.28
CA GLU A 202 -18.38 -26.75 -3.76
C GLU A 202 -18.26 -27.76 -2.60
N ASP A 203 -17.22 -28.56 -2.57
CA ASP A 203 -16.92 -29.53 -1.51
C ASP A 203 -16.13 -28.92 -0.33
N GLY A 204 -15.89 -27.61 -0.35
CA GLY A 204 -15.12 -26.88 0.66
C GLY A 204 -13.60 -26.96 0.46
N GLY A 205 -13.12 -27.58 -0.60
CA GLY A 205 -11.72 -27.53 -1.02
C GLY A 205 -11.29 -26.14 -1.47
N ASN A 206 -9.98 -25.96 -1.68
CA ASN A 206 -9.44 -24.69 -2.15
C ASN A 206 -8.24 -24.94 -3.07
N GLU A 207 -8.37 -24.63 -4.34
CA GLU A 207 -7.35 -24.89 -5.35
C GLU A 207 -6.06 -24.10 -5.08
N ALA A 208 -6.15 -22.85 -4.67
CA ALA A 208 -4.97 -22.05 -4.37
C ALA A 208 -4.16 -22.66 -3.21
N ARG A 209 -4.82 -23.20 -2.17
CA ARG A 209 -4.14 -23.92 -1.09
C ARG A 209 -3.41 -25.14 -1.59
N ARG A 210 -4.05 -25.97 -2.45
CA ARG A 210 -3.41 -27.15 -3.03
C ARG A 210 -2.13 -26.76 -3.78
N ILE A 211 -2.17 -25.70 -4.58
CA ILE A 211 -1.01 -25.21 -5.34
C ILE A 211 0.11 -24.76 -4.39
N LEU A 212 -0.21 -24.00 -3.34
CA LEU A 212 0.79 -23.51 -2.38
C LEU A 212 1.42 -24.67 -1.58
N ASP A 213 0.60 -25.65 -1.14
CA ASP A 213 1.07 -26.83 -0.41
C ASP A 213 2.00 -27.70 -1.29
N GLU A 214 1.64 -27.96 -2.53
CA GLU A 214 2.46 -28.71 -3.50
C GLU A 214 3.77 -27.99 -3.82
N ALA A 215 3.77 -26.66 -3.83
CA ALA A 215 4.97 -25.84 -4.00
C ALA A 215 5.83 -25.74 -2.73
N GLY A 216 5.34 -26.22 -1.58
CA GLY A 216 6.02 -26.06 -0.30
C GLY A 216 6.07 -24.60 0.19
N ILE A 217 5.19 -23.75 -0.30
CA ILE A 217 5.11 -22.35 0.09
C ILE A 217 4.36 -22.24 1.41
N TRP A 218 5.06 -21.74 2.43
CA TRP A 218 4.46 -21.56 3.74
C TRP A 218 3.45 -20.41 3.74
N TYR A 219 2.29 -20.62 4.36
CA TYR A 219 1.29 -19.58 4.62
C TYR A 219 0.66 -19.77 6.01
N ARG A 220 0.03 -18.74 6.54
CA ARG A 220 -0.67 -18.85 7.81
C ARG A 220 -1.91 -19.73 7.68
N PRO A 221 -2.07 -20.77 8.49
CA PRO A 221 -3.26 -21.64 8.46
C PRO A 221 -4.53 -20.91 8.88
N ASN A 222 -4.43 -19.94 9.79
CA ASN A 222 -5.55 -19.12 10.28
C ASN A 222 -5.66 -17.86 9.43
N CYS A 223 -6.20 -17.99 8.23
CA CYS A 223 -6.47 -16.87 7.35
C CYS A 223 -7.84 -16.25 7.62
N LYS A 224 -8.04 -15.04 7.16
CA LYS A 224 -9.33 -14.36 7.20
C LYS A 224 -10.28 -15.02 6.21
N ASN A 225 -11.39 -15.54 6.73
CA ASN A 225 -12.49 -16.04 5.92
C ASN A 225 -13.61 -14.98 5.92
N ASN A 226 -13.95 -14.48 4.75
CA ASN A 226 -15.15 -13.67 4.56
C ASN A 226 -16.29 -14.57 4.10
N VAL A 227 -17.35 -14.58 4.88
CA VAL A 227 -18.61 -15.22 4.49
C VAL A 227 -19.53 -14.10 4.01
N GLY A 228 -20.05 -14.24 2.81
CA GLY A 228 -20.89 -13.21 2.20
C GLY A 228 -20.06 -12.03 1.68
N LEU A 229 -19.52 -12.14 0.50
CA LEU A 229 -18.60 -11.20 -0.12
C LEU A 229 -19.27 -9.91 -0.65
N GLY A 230 -20.43 -9.53 -0.12
CA GLY A 230 -21.12 -8.32 -0.52
C GLY A 230 -22.01 -8.48 -1.75
N HIS A 231 -22.10 -9.65 -2.32
CA HIS A 231 -23.14 -9.98 -3.30
C HIS A 231 -24.28 -10.72 -2.62
N LEU A 232 -25.48 -10.30 -2.93
CA LEU A 232 -26.67 -11.12 -2.75
C LEU A 232 -26.96 -11.70 -4.13
N ASN A 233 -26.85 -13.01 -4.26
CA ASN A 233 -27.31 -13.73 -5.45
C ASN A 233 -28.80 -13.57 -5.63
#